data_78ef216ecfbf4dcfce93d594a71e3db9
#
_entry.id   78ef216ecfbf4dcfce93d594a71e3db9
#
_cell.length_a   1.000
_cell.length_b   1.000
_cell.length_c   1.000
_cell.angle_alpha   90.00
_cell.angle_beta   90.00
_cell.angle_gamma   90.00
#
_symmetry.space_group_name_H-M   'P 1'
#
loop_
_entity.id
_entity.type
_entity.pdbx_description
1 polymer ?
#
loop_
_entity_poly.entity_id
_entity_poly.type
_entity_poly.pdbx_seq_one_letter_code
_entity_poly.pdbx_strand_id
1 'polypeptide(L)'
;MRHDSTPLQSTPPWARLAWLKLSSAGPQVVCPAVLAAYGLAHVLTRLLISDGAELDEAEQLLLSQAWAVGYTDQPPLYTWLLLLVQALFGVDILSLALLKNLLLFATYLCLFRAARIVLNDAYLALLTSLSLWLIPQIAWESYRDLTHSVLVTSLSSGFCYVLVKLLQTGQTQQYLMLGVLLGLGALSKHSFLLFASALVGAVFAQPDMRGRLLDRRTVLACSLAVLIALPHGLWLLDHWQLDASPAAQKLELRHGMPSVTVMVTGLLKLIWASIRFLTPFWLISFLTFPQLASWSTVIAPTHNRFRRLLERFFLLVLLILATAVLLFGVTHFKDRWMQPFLFLVPLYVFVRLQGVGVAPSRLRLYAGVLGVFGLVFLAMPLTQAWVGPWFGVYSRLHVPFEALARQFEAAGFRSGMVVAENTFIAGNLRLTFPHARVLTPELTTGLQVAARETGQCLVVWDGNNKQPLPEPLQQFLEKELQAQLPGSQAPSYAEARLRHSHQRVFRLGFLLLPAGLGECR
;
A
#
# COMPACT_ATOMS: atom_id res chain seq x y z
N MET A 1 -22.79 -32.76 -42.76
CA MET A 1 -23.72 -31.61 -42.63
C MET A 1 -22.98 -30.47 -42.00
N ARG A 2 -23.13 -29.27 -42.52
CA ARG A 2 -22.24 -28.12 -42.49
C ARG A 2 -22.06 -27.55 -41.09
N HIS A 3 -20.79 -27.32 -40.70
CA HIS A 3 -20.40 -26.41 -39.64
C HIS A 3 -20.60 -24.98 -40.09
N ASP A 4 -21.50 -24.25 -39.46
CA ASP A 4 -21.60 -22.80 -39.56
C ASP A 4 -20.61 -22.16 -38.60
N SER A 5 -19.52 -21.67 -39.16
CA SER A 5 -18.53 -20.81 -38.54
C SER A 5 -18.80 -19.37 -39.01
N THR A 6 -19.35 -18.52 -38.19
CA THR A 6 -19.10 -17.07 -38.19
C THR A 6 -19.81 -16.46 -37.00
N PRO A 7 -19.12 -15.60 -36.19
CA PRO A 7 -19.07 -14.17 -36.46
C PRO A 7 -17.72 -13.50 -36.04
N LEU A 8 -16.76 -13.41 -36.97
CA LEU A 8 -15.52 -12.63 -36.75
C LEU A 8 -15.34 -11.51 -37.79
N GLN A 9 -16.42 -11.14 -38.52
CA GLN A 9 -16.30 -10.19 -39.62
C GLN A 9 -16.39 -8.71 -39.30
N SER A 10 -16.61 -8.30 -38.04
CA SER A 10 -16.81 -6.87 -37.68
C SER A 10 -15.63 -6.20 -36.97
N THR A 11 -14.51 -6.89 -36.75
CA THR A 11 -13.34 -6.27 -36.11
C THR A 11 -12.39 -5.66 -37.13
N PRO A 12 -11.90 -4.42 -36.94
CA PRO A 12 -11.00 -3.77 -37.88
C PRO A 12 -9.68 -4.54 -38.01
N PRO A 13 -9.02 -4.47 -39.21
CA PRO A 13 -7.82 -5.27 -39.51
C PRO A 13 -6.69 -5.14 -38.51
N TRP A 14 -6.48 -3.96 -37.95
CA TRP A 14 -5.45 -3.73 -36.92
C TRP A 14 -5.78 -4.42 -35.59
N ALA A 15 -7.05 -4.50 -35.20
CA ALA A 15 -7.46 -5.21 -34.00
C ALA A 15 -7.31 -6.73 -34.16
N ARG A 16 -7.55 -7.27 -35.36
CA ARG A 16 -7.28 -8.69 -35.69
C ARG A 16 -5.79 -9.03 -35.66
N LEU A 17 -4.93 -8.15 -36.18
CA LEU A 17 -3.47 -8.32 -36.14
C LEU A 17 -2.92 -8.23 -34.73
N ALA A 18 -3.42 -7.31 -33.88
CA ALA A 18 -3.05 -7.22 -32.48
C ALA A 18 -3.50 -8.46 -31.69
N TRP A 19 -4.73 -8.95 -31.91
CA TRP A 19 -5.26 -10.17 -31.29
C TRP A 19 -4.48 -11.43 -31.73
N LEU A 20 -4.12 -11.57 -32.99
CA LEU A 20 -3.34 -12.69 -33.52
C LEU A 20 -1.90 -12.70 -32.96
N LYS A 21 -1.27 -11.53 -32.84
CA LYS A 21 0.06 -11.40 -32.18
C LYS A 21 0.01 -11.66 -30.69
N LEU A 22 -1.02 -11.19 -29.98
CA LEU A 22 -1.23 -11.46 -28.55
C LEU A 22 -1.60 -12.93 -28.28
N SER A 23 -2.35 -13.57 -29.17
CA SER A 23 -2.70 -15.00 -29.04
C SER A 23 -1.54 -15.94 -29.37
N SER A 24 -0.55 -15.49 -30.15
CA SER A 24 0.68 -16.25 -30.45
C SER A 24 1.75 -16.06 -29.35
N ALA A 25 1.76 -14.92 -28.64
CA ALA A 25 2.57 -14.71 -27.45
C ALA A 25 1.80 -15.29 -26.24
N GLY A 26 2.19 -16.47 -25.77
CA GLY A 26 1.50 -17.14 -24.68
C GLY A 26 1.31 -16.23 -23.44
N PRO A 27 0.37 -16.55 -22.52
CA PRO A 27 0.03 -15.74 -21.34
C PRO A 27 1.22 -15.35 -20.46
N GLN A 28 2.34 -16.02 -20.59
CA GLN A 28 3.60 -15.73 -19.89
C GLN A 28 4.23 -14.40 -20.32
N VAL A 29 4.04 -13.99 -21.58
CA VAL A 29 4.52 -12.71 -22.12
C VAL A 29 3.43 -11.65 -22.01
N VAL A 30 2.17 -12.05 -22.27
CA VAL A 30 1.01 -11.15 -22.23
C VAL A 30 0.80 -10.57 -20.82
N CYS A 31 0.90 -11.39 -19.77
CA CYS A 31 0.64 -10.94 -18.41
C CYS A 31 1.60 -9.83 -17.97
N PRO A 32 2.94 -9.99 -18.01
CA PRO A 32 3.84 -8.90 -17.64
C PRO A 32 3.65 -7.64 -18.49
N ALA A 33 3.37 -7.80 -19.79
CA ALA A 33 3.16 -6.64 -20.68
C ALA A 33 1.89 -5.86 -20.34
N VAL A 34 0.78 -6.53 -20.07
CA VAL A 34 -0.48 -5.89 -19.64
C VAL A 34 -0.29 -5.19 -18.29
N LEU A 35 0.35 -5.85 -17.33
CA LEU A 35 0.60 -5.28 -16.02
C LEU A 35 1.54 -4.06 -16.07
N ALA A 36 2.58 -4.12 -16.91
CA ALA A 36 3.49 -2.99 -17.13
C ALA A 36 2.77 -1.80 -17.79
N ALA A 37 1.96 -2.06 -18.82
CA ALA A 37 1.16 -1.02 -19.48
C ALA A 37 0.13 -0.40 -18.51
N TYR A 38 -0.52 -1.22 -17.68
CA TYR A 38 -1.47 -0.75 -16.67
C TYR A 38 -0.77 0.11 -15.60
N GLY A 39 0.38 -0.33 -15.08
CA GLY A 39 1.17 0.45 -14.13
C GLY A 39 1.66 1.77 -14.73
N LEU A 40 2.17 1.76 -15.98
CA LEU A 40 2.57 2.98 -16.68
C LEU A 40 1.40 3.95 -16.86
N ALA A 41 0.22 3.43 -17.24
CA ALA A 41 -0.99 4.25 -17.36
C ALA A 41 -1.37 4.91 -16.01
N HIS A 42 -1.24 4.19 -14.89
CA HIS A 42 -1.44 4.77 -13.55
C HIS A 42 -0.40 5.82 -13.18
N VAL A 43 0.87 5.63 -13.51
CA VAL A 43 1.91 6.67 -13.32
C VAL A 43 1.54 7.93 -14.11
N LEU A 44 1.22 7.79 -15.39
CA LEU A 44 0.83 8.93 -16.24
C LEU A 44 -0.42 9.62 -15.70
N THR A 45 -1.45 8.86 -15.32
CA THR A 45 -2.67 9.38 -14.68
C THR A 45 -2.33 10.18 -13.42
N ARG A 46 -1.46 9.66 -12.55
CA ARG A 46 -1.06 10.33 -11.30
C ARG A 46 -0.37 11.67 -11.55
N LEU A 47 0.49 11.75 -12.55
CA LEU A 47 1.17 13.00 -12.95
C LEU A 47 0.22 14.04 -13.55
N LEU A 48 -0.86 13.60 -14.22
CA LEU A 48 -1.85 14.49 -14.84
C LEU A 48 -2.86 15.08 -13.83
N ILE A 49 -3.05 14.44 -12.68
CA ILE A 49 -4.07 14.83 -11.71
C ILE A 49 -3.62 15.97 -10.82
N SER A 50 -2.44 15.86 -10.22
CA SER A 50 -1.98 16.80 -9.20
C SER A 50 -0.48 16.68 -8.93
N ASP A 51 0.14 17.81 -8.63
CA ASP A 51 1.48 17.95 -8.07
C ASP A 51 1.50 17.82 -6.53
N GLY A 52 0.35 17.70 -5.88
CA GLY A 52 0.23 17.47 -4.44
C GLY A 52 0.25 15.99 -4.08
N ALA A 53 0.59 15.68 -2.82
CA ALA A 53 0.63 14.35 -2.24
C ALA A 53 -0.63 14.06 -1.40
N GLU A 54 -1.06 12.79 -1.37
CA GLU A 54 -2.03 12.28 -0.39
C GLU A 54 -1.37 12.07 0.98
N LEU A 55 -2.14 11.63 1.99
CA LEU A 55 -1.68 11.62 3.38
C LEU A 55 -0.48 10.70 3.65
N ASP A 56 -0.59 9.42 3.25
CA ASP A 56 0.51 8.46 3.43
C ASP A 56 1.73 8.83 2.56
N GLU A 57 1.50 9.49 1.40
CA GLU A 57 2.56 10.01 0.52
C GLU A 57 3.28 11.20 1.17
N ALA A 58 2.52 12.13 1.75
CA ALA A 58 3.06 13.31 2.45
C ALA A 58 3.91 12.89 3.67
N GLU A 59 3.48 11.90 4.42
CA GLU A 59 4.29 11.31 5.51
C GLU A 59 5.63 10.78 4.99
N GLN A 60 5.62 10.04 3.88
CA GLN A 60 6.85 9.49 3.30
C GLN A 60 7.78 10.57 2.75
N LEU A 61 7.27 11.67 2.23
CA LEU A 61 8.08 12.83 1.83
C LEU A 61 8.80 13.47 3.01
N LEU A 62 8.16 13.52 4.18
CA LEU A 62 8.80 14.00 5.41
C LEU A 62 9.88 13.03 5.89
N LEU A 63 9.56 11.75 5.98
CA LEU A 63 10.49 10.73 6.46
C LEU A 63 11.72 10.58 5.55
N SER A 64 11.55 10.77 4.23
CA SER A 64 12.63 10.67 3.24
C SER A 64 13.57 11.89 3.21
N GLN A 65 13.57 12.75 4.21
CA GLN A 65 14.57 13.82 4.34
C GLN A 65 15.95 13.29 4.78
N ALA A 66 16.00 12.15 5.46
CA ALA A 66 17.24 11.55 5.93
C ALA A 66 17.16 10.02 5.95
N TRP A 67 18.32 9.36 5.81
CA TRP A 67 18.46 7.94 6.07
C TRP A 67 18.46 7.69 7.59
N ALA A 68 17.57 6.81 8.05
CA ALA A 68 17.53 6.37 9.44
C ALA A 68 17.25 4.87 9.52
N VAL A 69 17.67 4.23 10.59
CA VAL A 69 17.43 2.80 10.86
C VAL A 69 15.98 2.54 11.28
N GLY A 70 15.34 3.56 11.84
CA GLY A 70 13.92 3.62 12.17
C GLY A 70 13.44 5.06 12.13
N TYR A 71 12.15 5.28 11.94
CA TYR A 71 11.56 6.61 11.80
C TYR A 71 10.46 6.87 12.82
N THR A 72 9.33 6.17 12.66
CA THR A 72 8.12 6.31 13.48
C THR A 72 7.60 4.92 13.87
N ASP A 73 6.30 4.76 13.94
CA ASP A 73 5.58 3.51 14.23
C ASP A 73 5.55 2.51 13.04
N GLN A 74 6.24 2.83 11.94
CA GLN A 74 6.35 1.94 10.77
C GLN A 74 7.81 1.58 10.49
N PRO A 75 8.10 0.32 10.12
CA PRO A 75 9.43 -0.10 9.73
C PRO A 75 9.97 0.66 8.50
N PRO A 76 11.31 0.79 8.33
CA PRO A 76 11.93 1.81 7.48
C PRO A 76 11.96 1.49 5.98
N LEU A 77 11.66 0.27 5.54
CA LEU A 77 11.98 -0.19 4.18
C LEU A 77 11.31 0.65 3.07
N TYR A 78 10.05 1.09 3.27
CA TYR A 78 9.40 1.91 2.25
C TYR A 78 10.13 3.24 2.06
N THR A 79 10.51 3.90 3.13
CA THR A 79 11.27 5.15 3.12
C THR A 79 12.64 4.97 2.47
N TRP A 80 13.35 3.87 2.76
CA TRP A 80 14.64 3.56 2.10
C TRP A 80 14.49 3.38 0.58
N LEU A 81 13.46 2.64 0.16
CA LEU A 81 13.18 2.48 -1.27
C LEU A 81 12.82 3.81 -1.94
N LEU A 82 12.05 4.66 -1.24
CA LEU A 82 11.71 5.99 -1.75
C LEU A 82 12.95 6.88 -1.88
N LEU A 83 13.85 6.87 -0.90
CA LEU A 83 15.12 7.60 -0.97
C LEU A 83 15.98 7.16 -2.16
N LEU A 84 16.02 5.86 -2.47
CA LEU A 84 16.73 5.36 -3.66
C LEU A 84 16.09 5.88 -4.96
N VAL A 85 14.76 5.89 -5.05
CA VAL A 85 14.06 6.40 -6.23
C VAL A 85 14.22 7.92 -6.34
N GLN A 86 14.15 8.65 -5.22
CA GLN A 86 14.37 10.09 -5.17
C GLN A 86 15.81 10.49 -5.53
N ALA A 87 16.80 9.64 -5.24
CA ALA A 87 18.18 9.89 -5.68
C ALA A 87 18.34 9.86 -7.20
N LEU A 88 17.44 9.17 -7.92
CA LEU A 88 17.45 9.07 -9.39
C LEU A 88 16.54 10.11 -10.06
N PHE A 89 15.38 10.40 -9.48
CA PHE A 89 14.32 11.20 -10.11
C PHE A 89 14.00 12.50 -9.35
N GLY A 90 14.65 12.75 -8.22
CA GLY A 90 14.37 13.90 -7.36
C GLY A 90 13.19 13.69 -6.40
N VAL A 91 12.96 14.69 -5.54
CA VAL A 91 11.81 14.74 -4.61
C VAL A 91 10.60 15.26 -5.38
N ASP A 92 9.85 14.35 -5.98
CA ASP A 92 8.76 14.64 -6.90
C ASP A 92 7.65 13.59 -6.81
N ILE A 93 6.46 13.91 -7.30
CA ILE A 93 5.32 12.98 -7.43
C ILE A 93 5.67 11.77 -8.31
N LEU A 94 6.54 11.95 -9.32
CA LEU A 94 7.02 10.86 -10.15
C LEU A 94 7.70 9.77 -9.31
N SER A 95 8.56 10.14 -8.36
CA SER A 95 9.26 9.19 -7.48
C SER A 95 8.28 8.36 -6.65
N LEU A 96 7.24 8.97 -6.09
CA LEU A 96 6.18 8.29 -5.35
C LEU A 96 5.37 7.36 -6.25
N ALA A 97 4.96 7.84 -7.41
CA ALA A 97 4.16 7.07 -8.37
C ALA A 97 4.93 5.87 -8.92
N LEU A 98 6.21 6.05 -9.29
CA LEU A 98 7.07 4.97 -9.79
C LEU A 98 7.26 3.86 -8.76
N LEU A 99 7.68 4.21 -7.54
CA LEU A 99 7.88 3.22 -6.48
C LEU A 99 6.60 2.40 -6.23
N LYS A 100 5.47 3.08 -6.06
CA LYS A 100 4.18 2.45 -5.81
C LYS A 100 3.78 1.50 -6.93
N ASN A 101 3.88 1.95 -8.19
CA ASN A 101 3.52 1.13 -9.34
C ASN A 101 4.48 -0.05 -9.58
N LEU A 102 5.78 0.09 -9.29
CA LEU A 102 6.74 -1.03 -9.33
C LEU A 102 6.40 -2.10 -8.28
N LEU A 103 6.03 -1.70 -7.07
CA LEU A 103 5.61 -2.63 -6.01
C LEU A 103 4.30 -3.33 -6.35
N LEU A 104 3.32 -2.62 -6.92
CA LEU A 104 2.08 -3.23 -7.40
C LEU A 104 2.33 -4.17 -8.57
N PHE A 105 3.14 -3.79 -9.55
CA PHE A 105 3.56 -4.68 -10.63
C PHE A 105 4.18 -5.97 -10.09
N ALA A 106 5.09 -5.87 -9.10
CA ALA A 106 5.69 -7.03 -8.45
C ALA A 106 4.64 -7.89 -7.73
N THR A 107 3.64 -7.28 -7.07
CA THR A 107 2.53 -7.99 -6.43
C THR A 107 1.77 -8.86 -7.41
N TYR A 108 1.28 -8.26 -8.50
CA TYR A 108 0.53 -8.98 -9.54
C TYR A 108 1.37 -10.06 -10.22
N LEU A 109 2.63 -9.74 -10.56
CA LEU A 109 3.54 -10.68 -11.23
C LEU A 109 3.89 -11.88 -10.34
N CYS A 110 4.18 -11.66 -9.05
CA CYS A 110 4.48 -12.74 -8.12
C CYS A 110 3.25 -13.62 -7.88
N LEU A 111 2.05 -13.04 -7.75
CA LEU A 111 0.81 -13.81 -7.65
C LEU A 111 0.55 -14.62 -8.92
N PHE A 112 0.74 -14.04 -10.10
CA PHE A 112 0.65 -14.76 -11.38
C PHE A 112 1.60 -15.95 -11.42
N ARG A 113 2.86 -15.76 -11.04
CA ARG A 113 3.88 -16.83 -11.03
C ARG A 113 3.55 -17.92 -10.00
N ALA A 114 3.07 -17.55 -8.80
CA ALA A 114 2.60 -18.50 -7.80
C ALA A 114 1.40 -19.31 -8.33
N ALA A 115 0.42 -18.62 -8.89
CA ALA A 115 -0.77 -19.24 -9.50
C ALA A 115 -0.41 -20.19 -10.65
N ARG A 116 0.57 -19.83 -11.49
CA ARG A 116 1.11 -20.69 -12.55
C ARG A 116 1.62 -22.03 -12.03
N ILE A 117 2.33 -21.99 -10.90
CA ILE A 117 2.85 -23.20 -10.25
C ILE A 117 1.70 -24.03 -9.67
N VAL A 118 0.78 -23.37 -8.98
CA VAL A 118 -0.31 -24.03 -8.24
C VAL A 118 -1.36 -24.62 -9.17
N LEU A 119 -1.76 -23.86 -10.21
CA LEU A 119 -2.83 -24.22 -11.13
C LEU A 119 -2.32 -25.01 -12.35
N ASN A 120 -1.03 -24.91 -12.66
CA ASN A 120 -0.43 -25.46 -13.89
C ASN A 120 -1.18 -25.05 -15.18
N ASP A 121 -1.85 -23.89 -15.15
CA ASP A 121 -2.62 -23.30 -16.23
C ASP A 121 -2.33 -21.80 -16.29
N ALA A 122 -1.91 -21.33 -17.46
CA ALA A 122 -1.48 -19.94 -17.65
C ALA A 122 -2.65 -18.96 -17.69
N TYR A 123 -3.78 -19.40 -18.26
CA TYR A 123 -4.95 -18.55 -18.38
C TYR A 123 -5.66 -18.37 -17.03
N LEU A 124 -5.82 -19.47 -16.28
CA LEU A 124 -6.36 -19.39 -14.92
C LEU A 124 -5.44 -18.58 -13.98
N ALA A 125 -4.12 -18.70 -14.15
CA ALA A 125 -3.17 -17.91 -13.39
C ALA A 125 -3.26 -16.40 -13.71
N LEU A 126 -3.47 -16.06 -15.00
CA LEU A 126 -3.72 -14.68 -15.42
C LEU A 126 -5.00 -14.13 -14.79
N LEU A 127 -6.11 -14.87 -14.89
CA LEU A 127 -7.37 -14.46 -14.26
C LEU A 127 -7.24 -14.33 -12.74
N THR A 128 -6.50 -15.24 -12.09
CA THR A 128 -6.19 -15.15 -10.66
C THR A 128 -5.50 -13.83 -10.31
N SER A 129 -4.46 -13.47 -11.03
CA SER A 129 -3.71 -12.23 -10.78
C SER A 129 -4.57 -10.99 -11.04
N LEU A 130 -5.26 -10.95 -12.19
CA LEU A 130 -6.12 -9.82 -12.56
C LEU A 130 -7.37 -9.70 -11.66
N SER A 131 -7.76 -10.76 -10.94
CA SER A 131 -8.85 -10.70 -9.95
C SER A 131 -8.59 -9.72 -8.81
N LEU A 132 -7.33 -9.33 -8.58
CA LEU A 132 -7.01 -8.24 -7.65
C LEU A 132 -7.63 -6.90 -8.08
N TRP A 133 -7.97 -6.71 -9.37
CA TRP A 133 -8.73 -5.55 -9.82
C TRP A 133 -10.17 -5.50 -9.26
N LEU A 134 -10.70 -6.61 -8.76
CA LEU A 134 -12.00 -6.65 -8.07
C LEU A 134 -11.90 -6.35 -6.57
N ILE A 135 -10.72 -6.01 -6.06
CA ILE A 135 -10.49 -5.66 -4.65
C ILE A 135 -10.13 -4.18 -4.57
N PRO A 136 -11.07 -3.30 -4.18
CA PRO A 136 -10.87 -1.85 -4.22
C PRO A 136 -9.65 -1.34 -3.45
N GLN A 137 -9.31 -1.98 -2.32
CA GLN A 137 -8.11 -1.63 -1.55
C GLN A 137 -6.81 -1.86 -2.33
N ILE A 138 -6.79 -2.82 -3.28
CA ILE A 138 -5.64 -3.08 -4.14
C ILE A 138 -5.74 -2.29 -5.44
N ALA A 139 -6.93 -2.27 -6.07
CA ALA A 139 -7.14 -1.67 -7.38
C ALA A 139 -7.33 -0.14 -7.37
N TRP A 140 -7.65 0.44 -6.21
CA TRP A 140 -7.92 1.87 -6.05
C TRP A 140 -7.10 2.50 -4.93
N GLU A 141 -7.32 2.10 -3.66
CA GLU A 141 -6.66 2.72 -2.51
C GLU A 141 -5.13 2.61 -2.57
N SER A 142 -4.61 1.46 -3.06
CA SER A 142 -3.17 1.26 -3.22
C SER A 142 -2.54 2.19 -4.26
N TYR A 143 -3.26 2.52 -5.32
CA TYR A 143 -2.77 3.49 -6.33
C TYR A 143 -2.91 4.93 -5.84
N ARG A 144 -3.93 5.23 -5.06
CA ARG A 144 -4.23 6.58 -4.57
C ARG A 144 -3.28 7.02 -3.46
N ASP A 145 -3.23 6.29 -2.34
CA ASP A 145 -2.63 6.78 -1.10
C ASP A 145 -1.67 5.78 -0.44
N LEU A 146 -2.05 4.51 -0.31
CA LEU A 146 -1.34 3.54 0.53
C LEU A 146 0.13 3.36 0.15
N THR A 147 1.02 3.35 1.14
CA THR A 147 2.47 3.17 1.00
C THR A 147 2.95 1.84 1.59
N HIS A 148 3.05 1.73 2.91
CA HIS A 148 3.47 0.50 3.60
C HIS A 148 2.58 -0.72 3.31
N SER A 149 1.27 -0.51 3.08
CA SER A 149 0.36 -1.60 2.73
C SER A 149 0.63 -2.16 1.33
N VAL A 150 1.07 -1.34 0.38
CA VAL A 150 1.50 -1.78 -0.94
C VAL A 150 2.79 -2.59 -0.84
N LEU A 151 3.78 -2.10 -0.07
CA LEU A 151 5.06 -2.78 0.13
C LEU A 151 4.87 -4.15 0.78
N VAL A 152 4.12 -4.23 1.90
CA VAL A 152 3.89 -5.50 2.59
C VAL A 152 3.17 -6.51 1.71
N THR A 153 2.22 -6.09 0.87
CA THR A 153 1.51 -6.98 -0.05
C THR A 153 2.43 -7.48 -1.15
N SER A 154 3.31 -6.62 -1.66
CA SER A 154 4.32 -6.99 -2.65
C SER A 154 5.27 -8.06 -2.11
N LEU A 155 5.81 -7.85 -0.91
CA LEU A 155 6.70 -8.80 -0.25
C LEU A 155 5.98 -10.10 0.15
N SER A 156 4.72 -10.03 0.60
CA SER A 156 3.90 -11.21 0.88
C SER A 156 3.63 -12.04 -0.38
N SER A 157 3.36 -11.37 -1.50
CA SER A 157 3.19 -12.05 -2.80
C SER A 157 4.48 -12.71 -3.27
N GLY A 158 5.60 -12.00 -3.15
CA GLY A 158 6.94 -12.54 -3.43
C GLY A 158 7.29 -13.74 -2.55
N PHE A 159 7.05 -13.65 -1.24
CA PHE A 159 7.27 -14.71 -0.27
C PHE A 159 6.41 -15.95 -0.59
N CYS A 160 5.12 -15.76 -0.88
CA CYS A 160 4.24 -16.84 -1.31
C CYS A 160 4.76 -17.52 -2.60
N TYR A 161 5.15 -16.75 -3.61
CA TYR A 161 5.70 -17.29 -4.87
C TYR A 161 6.96 -18.12 -4.62
N VAL A 162 7.92 -17.59 -3.87
CA VAL A 162 9.19 -18.27 -3.61
C VAL A 162 8.98 -19.51 -2.74
N LEU A 163 8.07 -19.45 -1.75
CA LEU A 163 7.72 -20.61 -0.93
C LEU A 163 7.08 -21.72 -1.77
N VAL A 164 6.09 -21.40 -2.61
CA VAL A 164 5.46 -22.39 -3.52
C VAL A 164 6.51 -23.01 -4.45
N LYS A 165 7.45 -22.22 -4.96
CA LYS A 165 8.56 -22.71 -5.79
C LYS A 165 9.53 -23.59 -4.99
N LEU A 166 9.83 -23.24 -3.74
CA LEU A 166 10.64 -24.05 -2.82
C LEU A 166 9.99 -25.43 -2.57
N LEU A 167 8.67 -25.45 -2.34
CA LEU A 167 7.94 -26.70 -2.11
C LEU A 167 7.98 -27.66 -3.31
N GLN A 168 8.15 -27.12 -4.53
CA GLN A 168 8.32 -27.91 -5.74
C GLN A 168 9.76 -28.36 -5.96
N THR A 169 10.71 -27.41 -5.95
CA THR A 169 12.08 -27.65 -6.45
C THR A 169 13.09 -27.97 -5.36
N GLY A 170 12.93 -27.38 -4.17
CA GLY A 170 13.85 -27.57 -3.04
C GLY A 170 15.28 -27.06 -3.28
N GLN A 171 15.49 -26.09 -4.19
CA GLN A 171 16.82 -25.57 -4.52
C GLN A 171 17.30 -24.55 -3.48
N THR A 172 18.60 -24.44 -3.26
CA THR A 172 19.22 -23.53 -2.28
C THR A 172 18.87 -22.06 -2.56
N GLN A 173 18.76 -21.67 -3.83
CA GLN A 173 18.41 -20.32 -4.21
C GLN A 173 17.06 -19.87 -3.61
N GLN A 174 16.06 -20.79 -3.51
CA GLN A 174 14.76 -20.43 -2.92
C GLN A 174 14.86 -20.22 -1.42
N TYR A 175 15.71 -20.95 -0.70
CA TYR A 175 15.96 -20.71 0.72
C TYR A 175 16.58 -19.33 0.94
N LEU A 176 17.59 -18.96 0.15
CA LEU A 176 18.21 -17.63 0.23
C LEU A 176 17.19 -16.53 -0.08
N MET A 177 16.42 -16.69 -1.15
CA MET A 177 15.37 -15.72 -1.51
C MET A 177 14.28 -15.60 -0.42
N LEU A 178 13.88 -16.71 0.21
CA LEU A 178 12.97 -16.67 1.36
C LEU A 178 13.56 -15.93 2.54
N GLY A 179 14.85 -16.13 2.84
CA GLY A 179 15.54 -15.40 3.89
C GLY A 179 15.57 -13.89 3.64
N VAL A 180 15.92 -13.49 2.41
CA VAL A 180 15.89 -12.08 2.00
C VAL A 180 14.46 -11.50 2.13
N LEU A 181 13.44 -12.19 1.60
CA LEU A 181 12.06 -11.72 1.64
C LEU A 181 11.51 -11.70 3.07
N LEU A 182 11.93 -12.62 3.94
CA LEU A 182 11.53 -12.61 5.35
C LEU A 182 12.13 -11.41 6.09
N GLY A 183 13.43 -11.12 5.87
CA GLY A 183 14.09 -9.96 6.46
C GLY A 183 13.52 -8.63 5.95
N LEU A 184 13.40 -8.46 4.63
CA LEU A 184 12.79 -7.27 4.03
C LEU A 184 11.31 -7.13 4.43
N GLY A 185 10.58 -8.24 4.54
CA GLY A 185 9.20 -8.26 4.99
C GLY A 185 9.05 -7.76 6.42
N ALA A 186 9.93 -8.17 7.34
CA ALA A 186 9.97 -7.65 8.70
C ALA A 186 10.22 -6.13 8.73
N LEU A 187 11.02 -5.61 7.80
CA LEU A 187 11.31 -4.18 7.63
C LEU A 187 10.20 -3.41 6.88
N SER A 188 9.13 -4.08 6.41
CA SER A 188 8.07 -3.43 5.64
C SER A 188 6.86 -3.02 6.48
N LYS A 189 6.34 -3.94 7.28
CA LYS A 189 5.19 -3.75 8.18
C LYS A 189 5.05 -4.95 9.11
N HIS A 190 4.68 -4.75 10.38
CA HIS A 190 4.52 -5.84 11.36
C HIS A 190 3.54 -6.94 10.92
N SER A 191 2.50 -6.61 10.14
CA SER A 191 1.55 -7.59 9.60
C SER A 191 2.18 -8.61 8.64
N PHE A 192 3.37 -8.33 8.08
CA PHE A 192 4.10 -9.32 7.30
C PHE A 192 4.51 -10.55 8.13
N LEU A 193 4.96 -10.34 9.36
CA LEU A 193 5.35 -11.45 10.24
C LEU A 193 4.16 -12.35 10.56
N LEU A 194 2.97 -11.78 10.76
CA LEU A 194 1.74 -12.56 10.94
C LEU A 194 1.39 -13.36 9.69
N PHE A 195 1.50 -12.74 8.51
CA PHE A 195 1.31 -13.42 7.23
C PHE A 195 2.29 -14.58 7.04
N ALA A 196 3.59 -14.32 7.22
CA ALA A 196 4.65 -15.30 7.04
C ALA A 196 4.49 -16.47 8.03
N SER A 197 4.20 -16.18 9.31
CA SER A 197 3.95 -17.19 10.36
C SER A 197 2.76 -18.09 10.02
N ALA A 198 1.65 -17.50 9.55
CA ALA A 198 0.48 -18.26 9.14
C ALA A 198 0.77 -19.15 7.93
N LEU A 199 1.49 -18.64 6.93
CA LEU A 199 1.81 -19.39 5.71
C LEU A 199 2.83 -20.52 5.98
N VAL A 200 3.88 -20.25 6.76
CA VAL A 200 4.86 -21.24 7.21
C VAL A 200 4.20 -22.28 8.10
N GLY A 201 3.36 -21.86 9.05
CA GLY A 201 2.56 -22.76 9.90
C GLY A 201 1.63 -23.69 9.11
N ALA A 202 1.00 -23.16 8.04
CA ALA A 202 0.19 -23.98 7.14
C ALA A 202 0.99 -25.05 6.39
N VAL A 203 2.28 -24.77 6.05
CA VAL A 203 3.19 -25.76 5.47
C VAL A 203 3.58 -26.81 6.53
N PHE A 204 3.95 -26.39 7.74
CA PHE A 204 4.29 -27.31 8.83
C PHE A 204 3.15 -28.25 9.20
N ALA A 205 1.91 -27.78 9.15
CA ALA A 205 0.73 -28.59 9.39
C ALA A 205 0.50 -29.67 8.32
N GLN A 206 1.31 -29.71 7.23
CA GLN A 206 1.20 -30.70 6.16
C GLN A 206 2.42 -31.64 6.14
N PRO A 207 2.25 -32.94 6.48
CA PRO A 207 3.39 -33.88 6.50
C PRO A 207 4.15 -34.00 5.16
N ASP A 208 3.41 -33.89 4.05
CA ASP A 208 3.96 -33.98 2.68
C ASP A 208 4.72 -32.72 2.23
N MET A 209 4.62 -31.61 2.97
CA MET A 209 5.28 -30.34 2.65
C MET A 209 6.36 -29.95 3.68
N ARG A 210 6.18 -30.25 4.96
CA ARG A 210 7.03 -29.78 6.07
C ARG A 210 8.51 -30.17 5.92
N GLY A 211 8.82 -31.30 5.25
CA GLY A 211 10.19 -31.76 5.05
C GLY A 211 11.07 -30.72 4.35
N ARG A 212 10.49 -29.84 3.53
CA ARG A 212 11.23 -28.73 2.91
C ARG A 212 11.65 -27.65 3.90
N LEU A 213 10.83 -27.40 4.91
CA LEU A 213 11.13 -26.41 5.97
C LEU A 213 12.02 -26.99 7.07
N LEU A 214 12.10 -28.30 7.20
CA LEU A 214 13.02 -28.99 8.13
C LEU A 214 14.43 -29.21 7.55
N ASP A 215 14.66 -28.76 6.33
CA ASP A 215 15.99 -28.80 5.68
C ASP A 215 16.96 -27.83 6.40
N ARG A 216 18.24 -28.22 6.52
CA ARG A 216 19.30 -27.39 7.15
C ARG A 216 19.43 -26.01 6.50
N ARG A 217 19.12 -25.88 5.22
CA ARG A 217 19.14 -24.60 4.49
C ARG A 217 18.09 -23.60 4.99
N THR A 218 17.09 -24.05 5.74
CA THR A 218 16.15 -23.14 6.44
C THR A 218 16.87 -22.33 7.51
N VAL A 219 17.87 -22.89 8.20
CA VAL A 219 18.69 -22.14 9.16
C VAL A 219 19.42 -21.00 8.45
N LEU A 220 19.97 -21.25 7.26
CA LEU A 220 20.61 -20.20 6.45
C LEU A 220 19.62 -19.10 6.06
N ALA A 221 18.40 -19.47 5.68
CA ALA A 221 17.35 -18.49 5.37
C ALA A 221 16.98 -17.64 6.61
N CYS A 222 16.81 -18.27 7.77
CA CYS A 222 16.52 -17.57 9.02
C CYS A 222 17.68 -16.65 9.44
N SER A 223 18.93 -17.12 9.34
CA SER A 223 20.11 -16.30 9.67
C SER A 223 20.21 -15.06 8.78
N LEU A 224 19.93 -15.21 7.48
CA LEU A 224 19.91 -14.10 6.53
C LEU A 224 18.78 -13.11 6.84
N ALA A 225 17.61 -13.61 7.20
CA ALA A 225 16.48 -12.75 7.60
C ALA A 225 16.79 -11.94 8.86
N VAL A 226 17.37 -12.60 9.87
CA VAL A 226 17.81 -11.93 11.10
C VAL A 226 18.87 -10.87 10.79
N LEU A 227 19.90 -11.20 9.99
CA LEU A 227 20.96 -10.25 9.62
C LEU A 227 20.40 -8.99 8.95
N ILE A 228 19.40 -9.13 8.06
CA ILE A 228 18.77 -8.01 7.37
C ILE A 228 17.93 -7.17 8.33
N ALA A 229 17.17 -7.80 9.23
CA ALA A 229 16.27 -7.11 10.15
C ALA A 229 16.99 -6.56 11.41
N LEU A 230 18.17 -7.06 11.74
CA LEU A 230 18.87 -6.80 12.99
C LEU A 230 19.11 -5.31 13.29
N PRO A 231 19.58 -4.47 12.35
CA PRO A 231 19.81 -3.04 12.66
C PRO A 231 18.54 -2.34 13.14
N HIS A 232 17.41 -2.55 12.45
CA HIS A 232 16.13 -1.99 12.86
C HIS A 232 15.60 -2.64 14.15
N GLY A 233 15.79 -3.94 14.30
CA GLY A 233 15.39 -4.66 15.53
C GLY A 233 16.10 -4.13 16.77
N LEU A 234 17.39 -3.82 16.70
CA LEU A 234 18.15 -3.19 17.80
C LEU A 234 17.64 -1.78 18.07
N TRP A 235 17.44 -0.99 17.02
CA TRP A 235 16.85 0.35 17.17
C TRP A 235 15.46 0.31 17.84
N LEU A 236 14.62 -0.65 17.47
CA LEU A 236 13.28 -0.81 18.04
C LEU A 236 13.30 -1.16 19.54
N LEU A 237 14.30 -1.91 19.99
CA LEU A 237 14.47 -2.21 21.44
C LEU A 237 14.71 -0.95 22.26
N ASP A 238 15.47 0.01 21.73
CA ASP A 238 15.72 1.29 22.40
C ASP A 238 14.54 2.27 22.27
N HIS A 239 13.69 2.09 21.25
CA HIS A 239 12.60 3.01 20.89
C HIS A 239 11.22 2.33 20.88
N TRP A 240 11.06 1.23 21.61
CA TRP A 240 9.82 0.43 21.59
C TRP A 240 8.54 1.22 21.90
N GLN A 241 8.63 2.30 22.67
CA GLN A 241 7.49 3.15 23.02
C GLN A 241 6.95 3.91 21.81
N LEU A 242 7.82 4.25 20.83
CA LEU A 242 7.43 4.95 19.60
C LEU A 242 6.54 4.08 18.71
N ASP A 243 6.70 2.77 18.78
CA ASP A 243 5.92 1.80 18.00
C ASP A 243 4.71 1.30 18.80
N ALA A 244 4.90 0.93 20.06
CA ALA A 244 3.88 0.30 20.89
C ALA A 244 2.68 1.23 21.22
N SER A 245 2.93 2.49 21.52
CA SER A 245 1.87 3.43 21.92
C SER A 245 0.91 3.77 20.76
N PRO A 246 1.38 4.15 19.57
CA PRO A 246 0.51 4.34 18.40
C PRO A 246 -0.19 3.06 17.95
N ALA A 247 0.48 1.90 18.03
CA ALA A 247 -0.13 0.62 17.71
C ALA A 247 -1.29 0.31 18.67
N ALA A 248 -1.09 0.51 19.98
CA ALA A 248 -2.12 0.31 20.99
C ALA A 248 -3.35 1.22 20.77
N GLN A 249 -3.10 2.50 20.44
CA GLN A 249 -4.17 3.46 20.12
C GLN A 249 -4.92 3.07 18.83
N LYS A 250 -4.19 2.71 17.75
CA LYS A 250 -4.80 2.30 16.47
C LYS A 250 -5.66 1.04 16.60
N LEU A 251 -5.30 0.13 17.51
CA LEU A 251 -6.02 -1.12 17.77
C LEU A 251 -7.12 -0.96 18.85
N GLU A 252 -7.20 0.22 19.48
CA GLU A 252 -8.09 0.48 20.62
C GLU A 252 -7.90 -0.52 21.76
N LEU A 253 -6.62 -0.88 22.05
CA LEU A 253 -6.29 -1.84 23.09
C LEU A 253 -6.76 -1.33 24.46
N ARG A 254 -7.36 -2.22 25.23
CA ARG A 254 -7.83 -1.92 26.60
C ARG A 254 -6.97 -2.64 27.61
N HIS A 255 -6.71 -1.98 28.74
CA HIS A 255 -6.05 -2.65 29.87
C HIS A 255 -7.02 -3.61 30.57
N GLY A 256 -6.57 -4.83 30.83
CA GLY A 256 -7.32 -5.88 31.48
C GLY A 256 -8.02 -6.86 30.53
N MET A 257 -8.68 -7.88 31.11
CA MET A 257 -9.40 -8.89 30.31
C MET A 257 -10.61 -8.26 29.61
N PRO A 258 -10.76 -8.45 28.27
CA PRO A 258 -11.86 -7.88 27.55
C PRO A 258 -13.20 -8.50 27.97
N SER A 259 -14.25 -7.69 28.08
CA SER A 259 -15.60 -8.19 28.34
C SER A 259 -16.14 -8.98 27.15
N VAL A 260 -17.11 -9.86 27.38
CA VAL A 260 -17.76 -10.66 26.31
C VAL A 260 -18.31 -9.75 25.20
N THR A 261 -18.88 -8.60 25.55
CA THR A 261 -19.39 -7.63 24.57
C THR A 261 -18.25 -7.10 23.66
N VAL A 262 -17.08 -6.80 24.21
CA VAL A 262 -15.88 -6.36 23.46
C VAL A 262 -15.41 -7.47 22.52
N MET A 263 -15.32 -8.71 23.00
CA MET A 263 -14.93 -9.87 22.20
C MET A 263 -15.88 -10.10 21.01
N VAL A 264 -17.19 -10.12 21.26
CA VAL A 264 -18.20 -10.29 20.20
C VAL A 264 -18.14 -9.14 19.19
N THR A 265 -18.04 -7.91 19.66
CA THR A 265 -17.95 -6.73 18.78
C THR A 265 -16.69 -6.80 17.92
N GLY A 266 -15.53 -7.16 18.49
CA GLY A 266 -14.28 -7.30 17.75
C GLY A 266 -14.35 -8.39 16.67
N LEU A 267 -14.92 -9.56 17.00
CA LEU A 267 -15.11 -10.65 16.04
C LEU A 267 -16.06 -10.25 14.89
N LEU A 268 -17.17 -9.57 15.19
CA LEU A 268 -18.09 -9.08 14.16
C LEU A 268 -17.42 -8.05 13.26
N LYS A 269 -16.64 -7.12 13.82
CA LYS A 269 -15.88 -6.14 13.05
C LYS A 269 -14.80 -6.79 12.18
N LEU A 270 -14.11 -7.84 12.67
CA LEU A 270 -13.14 -8.61 11.90
C LEU A 270 -13.81 -9.29 10.69
N ILE A 271 -14.94 -9.95 10.89
CA ILE A 271 -15.73 -10.58 9.82
C ILE A 271 -16.16 -9.51 8.81
N TRP A 272 -16.70 -8.40 9.29
CA TRP A 272 -17.17 -7.32 8.44
C TRP A 272 -16.04 -6.67 7.62
N ALA A 273 -14.88 -6.42 8.21
CA ALA A 273 -13.70 -5.92 7.51
C ALA A 273 -13.24 -6.89 6.41
N SER A 274 -13.28 -8.20 6.67
CA SER A 274 -12.92 -9.23 5.68
C SER A 274 -13.93 -9.28 4.51
N ILE A 275 -15.23 -9.18 4.79
CA ILE A 275 -16.27 -9.11 3.76
C ILE A 275 -16.11 -7.85 2.91
N ARG A 276 -15.95 -6.69 3.53
CA ARG A 276 -15.75 -5.41 2.83
C ARG A 276 -14.50 -5.43 1.96
N PHE A 277 -13.39 -5.96 2.47
CA PHE A 277 -12.15 -6.08 1.71
C PHE A 277 -12.34 -6.88 0.42
N LEU A 278 -13.09 -7.98 0.48
CA LEU A 278 -13.32 -8.86 -0.68
C LEU A 278 -14.50 -8.43 -1.56
N THR A 279 -15.22 -7.37 -1.22
CA THR A 279 -16.31 -6.84 -2.06
C THR A 279 -15.74 -5.84 -3.08
N PRO A 280 -16.06 -5.96 -4.38
CA PRO A 280 -17.03 -6.85 -5.04
C PRO A 280 -16.52 -8.21 -5.51
N PHE A 281 -15.24 -8.58 -5.24
CA PHE A 281 -14.63 -9.81 -5.76
C PHE A 281 -15.49 -11.07 -5.50
N TRP A 282 -15.90 -11.31 -4.25
CA TRP A 282 -16.66 -12.50 -3.90
C TRP A 282 -18.04 -12.51 -4.59
N LEU A 283 -18.71 -11.35 -4.69
CA LEU A 283 -20.02 -11.24 -5.34
C LEU A 283 -19.93 -11.60 -6.83
N ILE A 284 -18.97 -11.00 -7.55
CA ILE A 284 -18.76 -11.26 -8.98
C ILE A 284 -18.34 -12.72 -9.20
N SER A 285 -17.49 -13.26 -8.32
CA SER A 285 -17.05 -14.66 -8.42
C SER A 285 -18.22 -15.64 -8.24
N PHE A 286 -19.10 -15.43 -7.25
CA PHE A 286 -20.29 -16.29 -7.07
C PHE A 286 -21.31 -16.16 -8.20
N LEU A 287 -21.55 -14.94 -8.72
CA LEU A 287 -22.46 -14.73 -9.86
C LEU A 287 -21.92 -15.38 -11.15
N THR A 288 -20.61 -15.31 -11.38
CA THR A 288 -20.00 -15.86 -12.60
C THR A 288 -19.82 -17.38 -12.48
N PHE A 289 -19.49 -17.87 -11.29
CA PHE A 289 -19.15 -19.27 -11.03
C PHE A 289 -20.04 -19.87 -9.93
N PRO A 290 -21.34 -20.13 -10.19
CA PRO A 290 -22.26 -20.67 -9.17
C PRO A 290 -21.83 -22.03 -8.64
N GLN A 291 -20.92 -22.75 -9.33
CA GLN A 291 -20.32 -23.99 -8.83
C GLN A 291 -19.52 -23.79 -7.52
N LEU A 292 -19.13 -22.58 -7.18
CA LEU A 292 -18.50 -22.26 -5.89
C LEU A 292 -19.40 -22.51 -4.71
N ALA A 293 -20.72 -22.48 -4.88
CA ALA A 293 -21.70 -22.79 -3.84
C ALA A 293 -21.82 -24.29 -3.53
N SER A 294 -21.38 -25.17 -4.44
CA SER A 294 -21.40 -26.63 -4.21
C SER A 294 -20.14 -27.09 -3.46
N TRP A 295 -20.31 -27.71 -2.29
CA TRP A 295 -19.21 -28.22 -1.46
C TRP A 295 -18.69 -29.60 -1.93
N SER A 296 -19.44 -30.31 -2.75
CA SER A 296 -19.13 -31.69 -3.20
C SER A 296 -18.34 -31.64 -4.52
N THR A 297 -17.03 -31.44 -4.44
CA THR A 297 -16.19 -31.48 -5.62
C THR A 297 -15.06 -32.48 -5.43
N VAL A 298 -15.01 -33.49 -6.27
CA VAL A 298 -13.86 -34.38 -6.42
C VAL A 298 -12.72 -33.57 -7.06
N ILE A 299 -11.77 -33.13 -6.24
CA ILE A 299 -10.62 -32.37 -6.71
C ILE A 299 -9.46 -33.34 -6.95
N ALA A 300 -8.77 -33.20 -8.10
CA ALA A 300 -7.61 -34.02 -8.41
C ALA A 300 -6.56 -33.99 -7.27
N PRO A 301 -5.87 -35.09 -6.97
CA PRO A 301 -4.95 -35.18 -5.82
C PRO A 301 -3.86 -34.12 -5.79
N THR A 302 -3.34 -33.72 -6.96
CA THR A 302 -2.30 -32.68 -7.09
C THR A 302 -2.78 -31.30 -6.66
N HIS A 303 -4.03 -30.94 -6.98
CA HIS A 303 -4.62 -29.65 -6.60
C HIS A 303 -5.09 -29.66 -5.13
N ASN A 304 -5.39 -30.82 -4.58
CA ASN A 304 -5.79 -30.97 -3.18
C ASN A 304 -4.70 -30.55 -2.19
N ARG A 305 -3.41 -30.68 -2.56
CA ARG A 305 -2.26 -30.28 -1.75
C ARG A 305 -2.24 -28.77 -1.50
N PHE A 306 -2.30 -27.95 -2.57
CA PHE A 306 -2.29 -26.49 -2.45
C PHE A 306 -3.61 -25.93 -1.93
N ARG A 307 -4.74 -26.58 -2.22
CA ARG A 307 -6.03 -26.25 -1.61
C ARG A 307 -5.93 -26.33 -0.09
N ARG A 308 -5.46 -27.48 0.46
CA ARG A 308 -5.28 -27.66 1.92
C ARG A 308 -4.29 -26.64 2.52
N LEU A 309 -3.24 -26.27 1.77
CA LEU A 309 -2.29 -25.25 2.20
C LEU A 309 -3.00 -23.89 2.39
N LEU A 310 -3.78 -23.46 1.41
CA LEU A 310 -4.51 -22.18 1.48
C LEU A 310 -5.62 -22.22 2.54
N GLU A 311 -6.34 -23.32 2.68
CA GLU A 311 -7.37 -23.49 3.74
C GLU A 311 -6.76 -23.36 5.14
N ARG A 312 -5.63 -24.02 5.38
CA ARG A 312 -4.90 -23.92 6.67
C ARG A 312 -4.31 -22.53 6.88
N PHE A 313 -3.81 -21.91 5.83
CA PHE A 313 -3.32 -20.53 5.90
C PHE A 313 -4.44 -19.59 6.34
N PHE A 314 -5.61 -19.60 5.69
CA PHE A 314 -6.74 -18.75 6.08
C PHE A 314 -7.27 -19.07 7.48
N LEU A 315 -7.29 -20.36 7.85
CA LEU A 315 -7.65 -20.76 9.22
C LEU A 315 -6.67 -20.17 10.24
N LEU A 316 -5.36 -20.28 10.00
CA LEU A 316 -4.34 -19.74 10.91
C LEU A 316 -4.41 -18.21 10.99
N VAL A 317 -4.61 -17.51 9.87
CA VAL A 317 -4.84 -16.05 9.88
C VAL A 317 -6.06 -15.72 10.75
N LEU A 318 -7.17 -16.41 10.54
CA LEU A 318 -8.39 -16.20 11.35
C LEU A 318 -8.14 -16.46 12.83
N LEU A 319 -7.44 -17.54 13.17
CA LEU A 319 -7.10 -17.88 14.55
C LEU A 319 -6.20 -16.83 15.20
N ILE A 320 -5.16 -16.36 14.50
CA ILE A 320 -4.25 -15.30 14.98
C ILE A 320 -5.05 -14.02 15.26
N LEU A 321 -5.86 -13.58 14.30
CA LEU A 321 -6.64 -12.35 14.45
C LEU A 321 -7.75 -12.48 15.50
N ALA A 322 -8.40 -13.64 15.57
CA ALA A 322 -9.39 -13.92 16.63
C ALA A 322 -8.73 -13.95 18.01
N THR A 323 -7.54 -14.53 18.14
CA THR A 323 -6.77 -14.52 19.40
C THR A 323 -6.44 -13.08 19.82
N ALA A 324 -6.09 -12.22 18.89
CA ALA A 324 -5.86 -10.80 19.18
C ALA A 324 -7.13 -10.11 19.72
N VAL A 325 -8.31 -10.43 19.19
CA VAL A 325 -9.60 -9.95 19.71
C VAL A 325 -9.88 -10.49 21.11
N LEU A 326 -9.71 -11.81 21.30
CA LEU A 326 -10.11 -12.49 22.53
C LEU A 326 -9.19 -12.18 23.72
N LEU A 327 -7.87 -12.04 23.47
CA LEU A 327 -6.88 -11.80 24.54
C LEU A 327 -6.58 -10.32 24.77
N PHE A 328 -6.55 -9.51 23.70
CA PHE A 328 -6.15 -8.11 23.77
C PHE A 328 -7.29 -7.11 23.54
N GLY A 329 -8.53 -7.61 23.32
CA GLY A 329 -9.70 -6.76 23.15
C GLY A 329 -9.68 -5.85 21.93
N VAL A 330 -8.98 -6.26 20.85
CA VAL A 330 -8.92 -5.49 19.61
C VAL A 330 -10.32 -5.33 19.01
N THR A 331 -10.79 -4.09 18.90
CA THR A 331 -12.13 -3.79 18.36
C THR A 331 -12.10 -2.96 17.09
N HIS A 332 -10.94 -2.46 16.68
CA HIS A 332 -10.81 -1.66 15.47
C HIS A 332 -10.12 -2.47 14.36
N PHE A 333 -10.83 -2.69 13.25
CA PHE A 333 -10.31 -3.34 12.05
C PHE A 333 -10.65 -2.48 10.83
N LYS A 334 -9.60 -1.94 10.18
CA LYS A 334 -9.75 -1.30 8.86
C LYS A 334 -9.66 -2.40 7.80
N ASP A 335 -10.54 -2.35 6.79
CA ASP A 335 -10.53 -3.29 5.66
C ASP A 335 -9.17 -3.37 4.96
N ARG A 336 -8.47 -2.24 4.79
CA ARG A 336 -7.11 -2.20 4.21
C ARG A 336 -6.06 -3.03 5.01
N TRP A 337 -6.31 -3.33 6.29
CA TRP A 337 -5.42 -4.18 7.08
C TRP A 337 -5.51 -5.66 6.72
N MET A 338 -6.60 -6.06 6.04
CA MET A 338 -6.77 -7.43 5.53
C MET A 338 -5.95 -7.70 4.27
N GLN A 339 -5.38 -6.67 3.65
CA GLN A 339 -4.69 -6.75 2.37
C GLN A 339 -3.58 -7.81 2.31
N PRO A 340 -2.60 -7.88 3.26
CA PRO A 340 -1.55 -8.88 3.21
C PRO A 340 -2.03 -10.32 3.44
N PHE A 341 -3.24 -10.51 3.93
CA PHE A 341 -3.80 -11.84 4.23
C PHE A 341 -4.75 -12.34 3.15
N LEU A 342 -5.64 -11.47 2.67
CA LEU A 342 -6.75 -11.87 1.80
C LEU A 342 -6.48 -11.69 0.30
N PHE A 343 -5.35 -11.11 -0.10
CA PHE A 343 -4.98 -11.03 -1.53
C PHE A 343 -4.79 -12.40 -2.19
N LEU A 344 -4.61 -13.48 -1.39
CA LEU A 344 -4.52 -14.87 -1.87
C LEU A 344 -5.88 -15.54 -2.10
N VAL A 345 -7.01 -14.91 -1.70
CA VAL A 345 -8.35 -15.48 -1.89
C VAL A 345 -8.67 -15.76 -3.37
N PRO A 346 -8.30 -14.91 -4.34
CA PRO A 346 -8.45 -15.26 -5.75
C PRO A 346 -7.74 -16.57 -6.13
N LEU A 347 -6.53 -16.80 -5.64
CA LEU A 347 -5.81 -18.05 -5.89
C LEU A 347 -6.58 -19.25 -5.34
N TYR A 348 -7.10 -19.16 -4.13
CA TYR A 348 -7.93 -20.22 -3.54
C TYR A 348 -9.19 -20.50 -4.36
N VAL A 349 -9.89 -19.46 -4.81
CA VAL A 349 -11.09 -19.60 -5.66
C VAL A 349 -10.75 -20.34 -6.96
N PHE A 350 -9.67 -19.98 -7.65
CA PHE A 350 -9.30 -20.66 -8.89
C PHE A 350 -8.79 -22.10 -8.68
N VAL A 351 -8.13 -22.39 -7.56
CA VAL A 351 -7.81 -23.79 -7.17
C VAL A 351 -9.08 -24.62 -7.01
N ARG A 352 -10.14 -24.06 -6.41
CA ARG A 352 -11.43 -24.72 -6.30
C ARG A 352 -12.12 -24.91 -7.64
N LEU A 353 -12.15 -23.87 -8.48
CA LEU A 353 -12.77 -23.90 -9.80
C LEU A 353 -12.12 -24.91 -10.75
N GLN A 354 -10.80 -25.08 -10.67
CA GLN A 354 -10.08 -26.03 -11.49
C GLN A 354 -10.51 -27.49 -11.19
N GLY A 355 -10.87 -27.78 -9.93
CA GLY A 355 -11.35 -29.11 -9.55
C GLY A 355 -12.75 -29.45 -10.06
N VAL A 356 -13.55 -28.44 -10.40
CA VAL A 356 -14.97 -28.61 -10.78
C VAL A 356 -15.16 -28.57 -12.30
N GLY A 357 -14.21 -27.99 -13.04
CA GLY A 357 -14.35 -27.68 -14.45
C GLY A 357 -15.29 -26.48 -14.69
N VAL A 358 -14.84 -25.51 -15.43
CA VAL A 358 -15.59 -24.28 -15.74
C VAL A 358 -15.75 -24.12 -17.25
N ALA A 359 -16.96 -23.80 -17.68
CA ALA A 359 -17.24 -23.55 -19.10
C ALA A 359 -16.38 -22.36 -19.62
N PRO A 360 -15.72 -22.48 -20.79
CA PRO A 360 -14.90 -21.41 -21.37
C PRO A 360 -15.63 -20.07 -21.55
N SER A 361 -16.95 -20.11 -21.77
CA SER A 361 -17.79 -18.92 -21.87
C SER A 361 -17.82 -18.10 -20.57
N ARG A 362 -17.89 -18.76 -19.40
CA ARG A 362 -17.85 -18.12 -18.10
C ARG A 362 -16.48 -17.50 -17.78
N LEU A 363 -15.39 -18.18 -18.16
CA LEU A 363 -14.04 -17.64 -18.02
C LEU A 363 -13.85 -16.39 -18.90
N ARG A 364 -14.40 -16.40 -20.13
CA ARG A 364 -14.39 -15.21 -21.00
C ARG A 364 -15.22 -14.06 -20.45
N LEU A 365 -16.42 -14.37 -19.93
CA LEU A 365 -17.26 -13.36 -19.24
C LEU A 365 -16.52 -12.74 -18.06
N TYR A 366 -15.90 -13.56 -17.20
CA TYR A 366 -15.13 -13.09 -16.06
C TYR A 366 -13.94 -12.21 -16.50
N ALA A 367 -13.20 -12.62 -17.55
CA ALA A 367 -12.14 -11.79 -18.12
C ALA A 367 -12.65 -10.43 -18.62
N GLY A 368 -13.82 -10.40 -19.26
CA GLY A 368 -14.47 -9.14 -19.66
C GLY A 368 -14.80 -8.24 -18.48
N VAL A 369 -15.35 -8.81 -17.39
CA VAL A 369 -15.64 -8.08 -16.14
C VAL A 369 -14.35 -7.52 -15.54
N LEU A 370 -13.27 -8.33 -15.47
CA LEU A 370 -11.96 -7.85 -15.00
C LEU A 370 -11.47 -6.66 -15.83
N GLY A 371 -11.57 -6.73 -17.16
CA GLY A 371 -11.19 -5.63 -18.05
C GLY A 371 -11.99 -4.35 -17.78
N VAL A 372 -13.31 -4.46 -17.59
CA VAL A 372 -14.16 -3.32 -17.23
C VAL A 372 -13.72 -2.70 -15.89
N PHE A 373 -13.53 -3.52 -14.85
CA PHE A 373 -13.08 -3.02 -13.55
C PHE A 373 -11.69 -2.39 -13.61
N GLY A 374 -10.76 -2.99 -14.36
CA GLY A 374 -9.43 -2.42 -14.57
C GLY A 374 -9.51 -1.03 -15.22
N LEU A 375 -10.36 -0.85 -16.24
CA LEU A 375 -10.58 0.45 -16.89
C LEU A 375 -11.28 1.45 -15.97
N VAL A 376 -12.28 1.00 -15.20
CA VAL A 376 -12.98 1.86 -14.23
C VAL A 376 -12.00 2.39 -13.18
N PHE A 377 -11.18 1.54 -12.58
CA PHE A 377 -10.22 1.98 -11.57
C PHE A 377 -9.06 2.79 -12.15
N LEU A 378 -8.70 2.61 -13.41
CA LEU A 378 -7.75 3.48 -14.10
C LEU A 378 -8.35 4.87 -14.37
N ALA A 379 -9.63 4.95 -14.75
CA ALA A 379 -10.31 6.22 -15.05
C ALA A 379 -10.77 6.97 -13.79
N MET A 380 -10.99 6.28 -12.69
CA MET A 380 -11.58 6.84 -11.46
C MET A 380 -10.77 8.01 -10.87
N PRO A 381 -9.42 8.01 -10.82
CA PRO A 381 -8.65 9.16 -10.35
C PRO A 381 -8.87 10.41 -11.20
N LEU A 382 -8.90 10.26 -12.54
CA LEU A 382 -9.18 11.36 -13.45
C LEU A 382 -10.59 11.91 -13.26
N THR A 383 -11.58 11.02 -13.11
CA THR A 383 -12.98 11.41 -12.88
C THR A 383 -13.11 12.17 -11.56
N GLN A 384 -12.49 11.70 -10.48
CA GLN A 384 -12.51 12.42 -9.21
C GLN A 384 -11.83 13.79 -9.30
N ALA A 385 -10.72 13.89 -10.01
CA ALA A 385 -9.96 15.14 -10.12
C ALA A 385 -10.68 16.19 -10.99
N TRP A 386 -11.28 15.78 -12.09
CA TRP A 386 -11.82 16.73 -13.08
C TRP A 386 -13.34 16.88 -13.02
N VAL A 387 -14.07 15.80 -12.74
CA VAL A 387 -15.54 15.79 -12.71
C VAL A 387 -16.08 16.02 -11.29
N GLY A 388 -15.37 15.52 -10.26
CA GLY A 388 -15.76 15.70 -8.85
C GLY A 388 -16.09 17.15 -8.47
N PRO A 389 -15.27 18.16 -8.86
CA PRO A 389 -15.52 19.57 -8.60
C PRO A 389 -16.86 20.10 -9.11
N TRP A 390 -17.38 19.58 -10.22
CA TRP A 390 -18.70 19.97 -10.75
C TRP A 390 -19.84 19.60 -9.81
N PHE A 391 -19.62 18.54 -9.00
CA PHE A 391 -20.58 18.09 -7.97
C PHE A 391 -20.19 18.58 -6.57
N GLY A 392 -19.22 19.50 -6.45
CA GLY A 392 -18.77 20.02 -5.17
C GLY A 392 -17.91 19.06 -4.35
N VAL A 393 -17.46 17.95 -4.96
CA VAL A 393 -16.61 16.91 -4.32
C VAL A 393 -15.13 17.25 -4.57
N TYR A 394 -14.41 17.52 -3.49
CA TYR A 394 -12.98 17.83 -3.53
C TYR A 394 -12.22 16.84 -2.67
N SER A 395 -11.02 16.48 -3.09
CA SER A 395 -10.04 15.68 -2.36
C SER A 395 -8.82 16.53 -1.99
N ARG A 396 -7.90 15.95 -1.24
CA ARG A 396 -6.61 16.57 -0.89
C ARG A 396 -5.78 16.97 -2.11
N LEU A 397 -5.90 16.21 -3.21
CA LEU A 397 -5.19 16.47 -4.46
C LEU A 397 -5.65 17.75 -5.19
N HIS A 398 -6.74 18.38 -4.75
CA HIS A 398 -7.19 19.66 -5.30
C HIS A 398 -6.52 20.87 -4.63
N VAL A 399 -5.78 20.67 -3.52
CA VAL A 399 -5.10 21.78 -2.83
C VAL A 399 -3.91 22.25 -3.69
N PRO A 400 -3.86 23.55 -4.07
CA PRO A 400 -2.84 24.07 -4.97
C PRO A 400 -1.60 24.54 -4.20
N PHE A 401 -0.82 23.62 -3.64
CA PHE A 401 0.34 23.93 -2.80
C PHE A 401 1.38 24.80 -3.52
N GLU A 402 1.60 24.59 -4.80
CA GLU A 402 2.52 25.42 -5.60
C GLU A 402 2.09 26.89 -5.67
N ALA A 403 0.78 27.15 -5.81
CA ALA A 403 0.28 28.52 -5.84
C ALA A 403 0.34 29.19 -4.45
N LEU A 404 0.18 28.43 -3.38
CA LEU A 404 0.34 28.90 -2.00
C LEU A 404 1.82 29.15 -1.69
N ALA A 405 2.73 28.28 -2.12
CA ALA A 405 4.17 28.42 -1.92
C ALA A 405 4.73 29.68 -2.60
N ARG A 406 4.26 30.04 -3.80
CA ARG A 406 4.62 31.30 -4.45
C ARG A 406 4.28 32.53 -3.62
N GLN A 407 3.24 32.49 -2.79
CA GLN A 407 2.91 33.59 -1.88
C GLN A 407 3.87 33.64 -0.68
N PHE A 408 4.37 32.51 -0.19
CA PHE A 408 5.41 32.47 0.82
C PHE A 408 6.73 33.04 0.29
N GLU A 409 7.07 32.70 -0.97
CA GLU A 409 8.24 33.28 -1.66
C GLU A 409 8.09 34.79 -1.86
N ALA A 410 6.89 35.25 -2.25
CA ALA A 410 6.59 36.69 -2.38
C ALA A 410 6.65 37.42 -1.04
N ALA A 411 6.33 36.76 0.08
CA ALA A 411 6.48 37.28 1.44
C ALA A 411 7.94 37.30 1.92
N GLY A 412 8.88 36.72 1.16
CA GLY A 412 10.31 36.77 1.43
C GLY A 412 10.96 35.45 1.82
N PHE A 413 10.22 34.33 1.94
CA PHE A 413 10.82 33.03 2.21
C PHE A 413 11.63 32.55 1.02
N ARG A 414 12.92 32.27 1.21
CA ARG A 414 13.85 31.80 0.16
C ARG A 414 14.43 30.43 0.46
N SER A 415 14.91 30.24 1.68
CA SER A 415 15.52 28.99 2.15
C SER A 415 15.49 28.92 3.66
N GLY A 416 15.68 27.76 4.22
CA GLY A 416 15.75 27.53 5.65
C GLY A 416 14.82 26.42 6.12
N MET A 417 14.11 26.66 7.23
CA MET A 417 13.23 25.68 7.84
C MET A 417 11.74 25.97 7.55
N VAL A 418 10.96 24.93 7.35
CA VAL A 418 9.49 24.99 7.32
C VAL A 418 8.95 24.19 8.49
N VAL A 419 8.12 24.80 9.33
CA VAL A 419 7.44 24.13 10.43
C VAL A 419 5.94 24.16 10.13
N ALA A 420 5.33 23.02 9.89
CA ALA A 420 3.92 22.93 9.54
C ALA A 420 3.09 22.23 10.61
N GLU A 421 1.84 22.63 10.74
CA GLU A 421 0.91 22.14 11.76
C GLU A 421 0.75 20.62 11.74
N ASN A 422 0.67 20.03 10.56
CA ASN A 422 0.39 18.60 10.38
C ASN A 422 1.19 17.99 9.23
N THR A 423 1.23 16.66 9.21
CA THR A 423 1.96 15.85 8.24
C THR A 423 1.55 16.13 6.78
N PHE A 424 0.26 16.38 6.52
CA PHE A 424 -0.23 16.64 5.17
C PHE A 424 0.32 17.95 4.59
N ILE A 425 0.25 19.05 5.36
CA ILE A 425 0.78 20.36 4.95
C ILE A 425 2.30 20.25 4.81
N ALA A 426 2.98 19.69 5.80
CA ALA A 426 4.42 19.56 5.84
C ALA A 426 4.98 18.78 4.64
N GLY A 427 4.42 17.59 4.33
CA GLY A 427 4.87 16.77 3.22
C GLY A 427 4.65 17.43 1.85
N ASN A 428 3.54 18.15 1.68
CA ASN A 428 3.29 18.91 0.46
C ASN A 428 4.21 20.13 0.32
N LEU A 429 4.55 20.81 1.42
CA LEU A 429 5.56 21.87 1.40
C LEU A 429 6.97 21.33 1.13
N ARG A 430 7.26 20.07 1.49
CA ARG A 430 8.50 19.39 1.11
C ARG A 430 8.65 19.20 -0.42
N LEU A 431 7.53 19.00 -1.14
CA LEU A 431 7.55 18.95 -2.61
C LEU A 431 7.90 20.32 -3.20
N THR A 432 7.32 21.38 -2.66
CA THR A 432 7.53 22.75 -3.18
C THR A 432 8.87 23.34 -2.75
N PHE A 433 9.37 22.98 -1.58
CA PHE A 433 10.66 23.40 -1.03
C PHE A 433 11.59 22.20 -0.75
N PRO A 434 12.10 21.52 -1.80
CA PRO A 434 12.84 20.27 -1.64
C PRO A 434 14.18 20.40 -0.93
N HIS A 435 14.71 21.60 -0.78
CA HIS A 435 15.94 21.89 -0.06
C HIS A 435 15.70 22.36 1.38
N ALA A 436 14.48 22.80 1.73
CA ALA A 436 14.16 23.21 3.08
C ALA A 436 14.12 21.99 4.03
N ARG A 437 14.49 22.22 5.30
CA ARG A 437 14.21 21.30 6.40
C ARG A 437 12.74 21.45 6.79
N VAL A 438 11.94 20.38 6.68
CA VAL A 438 10.51 20.44 7.00
C VAL A 438 10.21 19.62 8.24
N LEU A 439 9.56 20.22 9.21
CA LEU A 439 9.20 19.61 10.49
C LEU A 439 7.69 19.77 10.78
N THR A 440 7.18 18.91 11.64
CA THR A 440 5.80 18.99 12.16
C THR A 440 5.74 18.41 13.57
N PRO A 441 4.88 18.95 14.48
CA PRO A 441 4.66 18.38 15.80
C PRO A 441 4.23 16.90 15.79
N GLU A 442 3.60 16.45 14.73
CA GLU A 442 3.11 15.07 14.60
C GLU A 442 4.23 14.03 14.39
N LEU A 443 5.43 14.46 13.92
CA LEU A 443 6.54 13.56 13.55
C LEU A 443 7.88 14.06 14.13
N THR A 444 7.93 14.36 15.41
CA THR A 444 9.12 14.92 16.09
C THR A 444 10.18 13.87 16.41
N THR A 445 9.76 12.64 16.65
CA THR A 445 10.64 11.56 17.11
C THR A 445 11.25 10.80 15.92
N GLY A 446 12.58 10.83 15.82
CA GLY A 446 13.35 10.05 14.84
C GLY A 446 13.89 10.83 13.63
N LEU A 447 13.38 12.02 13.34
CA LEU A 447 13.92 12.89 12.28
C LEU A 447 15.07 13.77 12.82
N GLN A 448 16.24 13.20 13.04
CA GLN A 448 17.47 13.98 13.16
C GLN A 448 17.88 14.48 11.76
N VAL A 449 17.09 15.39 11.21
CA VAL A 449 17.48 16.07 9.98
C VAL A 449 18.53 17.12 10.36
N ALA A 450 19.76 16.90 9.95
CA ALA A 450 20.83 17.89 10.15
C ALA A 450 20.39 19.25 9.56
N ALA A 451 20.66 20.32 10.30
CA ALA A 451 20.43 21.67 9.80
C ALA A 451 21.24 21.84 8.50
N ARG A 452 20.56 21.99 7.37
CA ARG A 452 21.23 22.07 6.05
C ARG A 452 21.71 23.48 5.73
N GLU A 453 21.01 24.51 6.18
CA GLU A 453 21.39 25.92 5.95
C GLU A 453 20.80 26.82 7.03
N THR A 454 21.57 27.85 7.41
CA THR A 454 21.05 28.96 8.23
C THR A 454 20.15 29.82 7.34
N GLY A 455 18.86 29.86 7.62
CA GLY A 455 17.88 30.58 6.83
C GLY A 455 16.72 31.09 7.67
N GLN A 456 15.67 31.48 7.00
CA GLN A 456 14.42 31.91 7.64
C GLN A 456 13.62 30.70 8.12
N CYS A 457 12.72 30.92 9.09
CA CYS A 457 11.78 29.89 9.51
C CYS A 457 10.37 30.28 9.06
N LEU A 458 9.78 29.43 8.22
CA LEU A 458 8.40 29.56 7.75
C LEU A 458 7.50 28.64 8.57
N VAL A 459 6.63 29.22 9.39
CA VAL A 459 5.62 28.48 10.19
C VAL A 459 4.31 28.50 9.43
N VAL A 460 3.65 27.33 9.22
CA VAL A 460 2.45 27.21 8.39
C VAL A 460 1.39 26.32 9.06
N TRP A 461 0.12 26.75 9.01
CA TRP A 461 -1.02 26.00 9.55
C TRP A 461 -2.27 26.13 8.67
N ASP A 462 -3.30 25.32 8.95
CA ASP A 462 -4.61 25.45 8.30
C ASP A 462 -5.28 26.77 8.69
N GLY A 463 -5.34 27.69 7.76
CA GLY A 463 -5.93 29.01 7.93
C GLY A 463 -7.37 29.15 7.43
N ASN A 464 -8.07 28.07 7.09
CA ASN A 464 -9.40 28.12 6.48
C ASN A 464 -10.43 28.89 7.29
N ASN A 465 -10.34 28.89 8.63
CA ASN A 465 -11.20 29.64 9.52
C ASN A 465 -10.56 30.93 10.05
N LYS A 466 -9.47 31.42 9.45
CA LYS A 466 -8.64 32.52 9.96
C LYS A 466 -8.25 32.35 11.43
N GLN A 467 -7.99 31.10 11.81
CA GLN A 467 -7.57 30.76 13.16
C GLN A 467 -6.17 31.33 13.44
N PRO A 468 -5.92 31.78 14.69
CA PRO A 468 -4.57 32.12 15.12
C PRO A 468 -3.67 30.89 15.09
N LEU A 469 -2.39 31.07 15.38
CA LEU A 469 -1.42 29.98 15.48
C LEU A 469 -1.93 28.88 16.43
N PRO A 470 -2.06 27.62 15.98
CA PRO A 470 -2.57 26.53 16.81
C PRO A 470 -1.67 26.27 18.01
N GLU A 471 -2.26 26.04 19.18
CA GLU A 471 -1.53 25.82 20.43
C GLU A 471 -0.49 24.68 20.36
N PRO A 472 -0.76 23.50 19.77
CA PRO A 472 0.24 22.45 19.61
C PRO A 472 1.46 22.90 18.80
N LEU A 473 1.25 23.70 17.76
CA LEU A 473 2.31 24.22 16.91
C LEU A 473 3.12 25.29 17.66
N GLN A 474 2.45 26.15 18.43
CA GLN A 474 3.09 27.13 19.27
C GLN A 474 3.97 26.47 20.35
N GLN A 475 3.44 25.46 21.05
CA GLN A 475 4.20 24.71 22.05
C GLN A 475 5.42 24.01 21.47
N PHE A 476 5.29 23.47 20.25
CA PHE A 476 6.40 22.85 19.54
C PHE A 476 7.51 23.86 19.21
N LEU A 477 7.16 25.04 18.70
CA LEU A 477 8.11 26.11 18.42
C LEU A 477 8.85 26.57 19.69
N GLU A 478 8.12 26.80 20.79
CA GLU A 478 8.68 27.31 22.03
C GLU A 478 9.53 26.27 22.79
N LYS A 479 9.05 25.01 22.91
CA LYS A 479 9.69 23.98 23.74
C LYS A 479 10.75 23.17 22.98
N GLU A 480 10.44 22.73 21.77
CA GLU A 480 11.34 21.83 21.01
C GLU A 480 12.34 22.62 20.17
N LEU A 481 11.91 23.74 19.54
CA LEU A 481 12.77 24.55 18.69
C LEU A 481 13.33 25.80 19.41
N GLN A 482 12.93 26.03 20.68
CA GLN A 482 13.37 27.18 21.47
C GLN A 482 13.23 28.52 20.72
N ALA A 483 12.24 28.60 19.80
CA ALA A 483 11.99 29.77 19.01
C ALA A 483 11.22 30.83 19.84
N GLN A 484 11.75 32.04 19.89
CA GLN A 484 11.03 33.17 20.52
C GLN A 484 10.00 33.71 19.52
N LEU A 485 8.72 33.49 19.81
CA LEU A 485 7.66 34.07 19.00
C LEU A 485 7.53 35.56 19.29
N PRO A 486 7.60 36.44 18.28
CA PRO A 486 7.39 37.87 18.51
C PRO A 486 5.94 38.11 18.93
N GLY A 487 5.74 38.60 20.14
CA GLY A 487 4.42 38.78 20.78
C GLY A 487 3.45 39.74 20.06
N SER A 488 3.87 40.39 18.97
CA SER A 488 3.08 41.39 18.24
C SER A 488 2.93 41.08 16.71
N GLN A 489 3.49 40.00 16.21
CA GLN A 489 3.40 39.72 14.76
C GLN A 489 2.05 39.10 14.44
N ALA A 490 1.20 39.85 13.73
CA ALA A 490 -0.08 39.33 13.22
C ALA A 490 0.17 38.24 12.16
N PRO A 491 -0.61 37.15 12.19
CA PRO A 491 -0.51 36.10 11.17
C PRO A 491 -0.85 36.66 9.78
N SER A 492 -0.08 36.22 8.80
CA SER A 492 -0.40 36.43 7.37
C SER A 492 -1.14 35.21 6.82
N TYR A 493 -1.87 35.39 5.74
CA TYR A 493 -2.65 34.31 5.10
C TYR A 493 -2.32 34.23 3.61
N ALA A 494 -1.96 33.03 3.16
CA ALA A 494 -1.86 32.68 1.75
C ALA A 494 -3.17 32.00 1.32
N GLU A 495 -3.73 32.43 0.19
CA GLU A 495 -5.02 31.95 -0.31
C GLU A 495 -4.90 31.57 -1.79
N ALA A 496 -5.42 30.40 -2.13
CA ALA A 496 -5.50 29.97 -3.53
C ALA A 496 -6.79 29.17 -3.78
N ARG A 497 -7.32 29.28 -4.98
CA ARG A 497 -8.49 28.50 -5.39
C ARG A 497 -8.13 27.04 -5.51
N LEU A 498 -9.00 26.15 -4.99
CA LEU A 498 -8.85 24.71 -5.23
C LEU A 498 -8.81 24.45 -6.74
N ARG A 499 -8.01 23.50 -7.15
CA ARG A 499 -7.92 23.08 -8.57
C ARG A 499 -9.30 22.72 -9.10
N HIS A 500 -9.59 23.18 -10.32
CA HIS A 500 -10.89 22.98 -10.99
C HIS A 500 -12.10 23.57 -10.24
N SER A 501 -11.88 24.47 -9.26
CA SER A 501 -12.95 25.16 -8.53
C SER A 501 -13.06 26.63 -8.97
N HIS A 502 -14.29 27.10 -9.12
CA HIS A 502 -14.55 28.53 -9.37
C HIS A 502 -14.76 29.33 -8.08
N GLN A 503 -15.15 28.68 -6.98
CA GLN A 503 -15.62 29.35 -5.76
C GLN A 503 -14.84 28.99 -4.50
N ARG A 504 -14.38 27.73 -4.36
CA ARG A 504 -13.72 27.28 -3.14
C ARG A 504 -12.25 27.70 -3.11
N VAL A 505 -11.89 28.34 -2.00
CA VAL A 505 -10.53 28.79 -1.71
C VAL A 505 -9.97 27.94 -0.57
N PHE A 506 -8.73 27.54 -0.68
CA PHE A 506 -7.97 26.96 0.41
C PHE A 506 -7.04 28.04 0.98
N ARG A 507 -6.94 28.10 2.31
CA ARG A 507 -6.18 29.14 3.01
C ARG A 507 -5.20 28.48 3.96
N LEU A 508 -3.95 28.99 3.95
CA LEU A 508 -2.93 28.68 4.96
C LEU A 508 -2.58 29.95 5.72
N GLY A 509 -2.58 29.85 7.06
CA GLY A 509 -1.98 30.86 7.93
C GLY A 509 -0.47 30.66 7.95
N PHE A 510 0.31 31.74 8.00
CA PHE A 510 1.75 31.64 8.11
C PHE A 510 2.39 32.78 8.90
N LEU A 511 3.56 32.48 9.48
CA LEU A 511 4.50 33.42 10.06
C LEU A 511 5.87 33.21 9.44
N LEU A 512 6.56 34.31 9.11
CA LEU A 512 7.93 34.26 8.66
C LEU A 512 8.83 34.82 9.76
N LEU A 513 9.62 33.95 10.37
CA LEU A 513 10.54 34.31 11.44
C LEU A 513 11.95 34.52 10.84
N PRO A 514 12.66 35.59 11.30
CA PRO A 514 14.02 35.85 10.83
C PRO A 514 14.99 34.72 11.26
N ALA A 515 16.10 34.61 10.51
CA ALA A 515 17.17 33.66 10.85
C ALA A 515 17.75 33.93 12.24
N GLY A 516 18.02 32.87 12.99
CA GLY A 516 18.73 32.96 14.29
C GLY A 516 17.84 32.93 15.55
N LEU A 517 16.55 32.69 15.39
CA LEU A 517 15.65 32.49 16.55
C LEU A 517 15.61 30.99 16.94
N GLY A 518 16.37 30.62 17.96
CA GLY A 518 16.46 29.26 18.48
C GLY A 518 17.03 28.27 17.44
N GLU A 519 16.49 27.04 17.39
CA GLU A 519 16.80 26.03 16.36
C GLU A 519 15.99 26.21 15.08
N CYS A 520 15.12 27.19 15.02
CA CYS A 520 14.37 27.58 13.83
C CYS A 520 15.30 28.39 12.89
N ARG A 521 16.29 27.72 12.29
CA ARG A 521 17.37 28.27 11.48
C ARG A 521 17.34 27.73 10.07
#